data_91352168a926b7d783cc91d9a3b5534b
#
_entry.id   91352168a926b7d783cc91d9a3b5534b
#
_cell.length_a   1.000
_cell.length_b   1.000
_cell.length_c   1.000
_cell.angle_alpha   90.00
_cell.angle_beta   90.00
_cell.angle_gamma   90.00
#
_symmetry.space_group_name_H-M   'P 1'
#
loop_
_entity.id
_entity.type
_entity.pdbx_description
1 polymer ?
#
loop_
_entity_poly.entity_id
_entity_poly.type
_entity_poly.pdbx_seq_one_letter_code
_entity_poly.pdbx_strand_id
1 'polypeptide(L)'
;MQKKTRTPCVGICSTTYGDEVCRGCKRFYFEVINWNKYDEDEKDAIWMRLESLKTQIIYSKIKKINSKKLSTKIAELDLKIKTDLNEYCQIFDLIKLVSESFEDLSDFGITFHDESMNLEILKRDLEEELLALSDAHYSMYFKDPLEQKKA
;
A
#
# COMPACT_ATOMS: atom_id res chain seq x y z
N MET A 1 18.82 20.79 4.85
CA MET A 1 18.86 19.35 5.12
C MET A 1 17.91 18.62 4.20
N GLN A 2 18.44 17.85 3.28
CA GLN A 2 17.59 17.06 2.39
C GLN A 2 17.00 15.88 3.18
N LYS A 3 15.68 15.79 3.17
CA LYS A 3 14.95 14.71 3.82
C LYS A 3 15.09 13.45 2.96
N LYS A 4 15.81 12.46 3.43
CA LYS A 4 15.92 11.19 2.70
C LYS A 4 14.57 10.50 2.66
N THR A 5 14.07 10.22 1.47
CA THR A 5 12.82 9.49 1.28
C THR A 5 13.00 8.05 1.76
N ARG A 6 12.08 7.61 2.62
CA ARG A 6 12.10 6.29 3.23
C ARG A 6 11.86 5.21 2.18
N THR A 7 12.46 4.04 2.40
CA THR A 7 12.18 2.87 1.57
C THR A 7 10.81 2.30 1.88
N PRO A 8 10.03 1.86 0.85
CA PRO A 8 8.78 1.14 1.07
C PRO A 8 8.96 -0.31 1.55
N CYS A 9 10.19 -0.79 1.68
CA CYS A 9 10.48 -2.16 2.06
C CYS A 9 9.83 -2.55 3.40
N VAL A 10 9.17 -3.70 3.42
CA VAL A 10 8.50 -4.24 4.62
C VAL A 10 9.26 -5.42 5.22
N GLY A 11 10.51 -5.65 4.78
CA GLY A 11 11.36 -6.73 5.29
C GLY A 11 11.29 -8.03 4.49
N ILE A 12 10.36 -8.15 3.57
CA ILE A 12 10.23 -9.30 2.67
C ILE A 12 10.55 -8.84 1.26
N CYS A 13 11.54 -9.45 0.62
CA CYS A 13 11.95 -9.08 -0.74
C CYS A 13 11.84 -10.28 -1.68
N SER A 14 10.66 -10.47 -2.28
CA SER A 14 10.41 -11.60 -3.19
C SER A 14 11.11 -11.45 -4.54
N THR A 15 11.59 -10.26 -4.89
CA THR A 15 12.37 -10.05 -6.12
C THR A 15 13.68 -10.81 -6.08
N THR A 16 14.21 -11.12 -4.90
CA THR A 16 15.38 -11.97 -4.71
C THR A 16 15.16 -13.38 -5.28
N TYR A 17 13.92 -13.82 -5.30
CA TYR A 17 13.50 -15.13 -5.81
C TYR A 17 12.98 -15.07 -7.25
N GLY A 18 13.12 -13.93 -7.92
CA GLY A 18 12.77 -13.77 -9.32
C GLY A 18 11.42 -13.12 -9.60
N ASP A 19 10.68 -12.67 -8.60
CA ASP A 19 9.44 -11.95 -8.82
C ASP A 19 9.69 -10.58 -9.47
N GLU A 20 8.92 -10.25 -10.48
CA GLU A 20 9.01 -8.96 -11.17
C GLU A 20 8.44 -7.81 -10.33
N VAL A 21 7.45 -8.12 -9.49
CA VAL A 21 6.87 -7.21 -8.51
C VAL A 21 7.07 -7.80 -7.13
N CYS A 22 7.67 -7.04 -6.22
CA CYS A 22 7.89 -7.50 -4.86
C CYS A 22 6.56 -7.72 -4.13
N ARG A 23 6.32 -8.91 -3.60
CA ARG A 23 5.10 -9.25 -2.87
C ARG A 23 4.95 -8.47 -1.57
N GLY A 24 6.05 -8.02 -0.99
CA GLY A 24 6.04 -7.21 0.23
C GLY A 24 5.65 -5.77 -0.06
N CYS A 25 6.55 -5.01 -0.68
CA CYS A 25 6.38 -3.57 -0.89
C CYS A 25 5.71 -3.18 -2.20
N LYS A 26 5.55 -4.13 -3.13
CA LYS A 26 4.92 -3.94 -4.45
C LYS A 26 5.71 -3.05 -5.40
N ARG A 27 7.00 -2.75 -5.09
CA ARG A 27 7.90 -2.13 -6.06
C ARG A 27 8.25 -3.13 -7.16
N PHE A 28 8.56 -2.62 -8.35
CA PHE A 28 9.09 -3.43 -9.43
C PHE A 28 10.54 -3.82 -9.10
N TYR A 29 11.01 -4.96 -9.61
CA TYR A 29 12.34 -5.47 -9.26
C TYR A 29 13.45 -4.44 -9.53
N PHE A 30 13.37 -3.71 -10.65
CA PHE A 30 14.40 -2.72 -10.97
C PHE A 30 14.34 -1.51 -10.03
N GLU A 31 13.18 -1.19 -9.46
CA GLU A 31 13.04 -0.13 -8.47
C GLU A 31 13.68 -0.52 -7.14
N VAL A 32 13.56 -1.80 -6.77
CA VAL A 32 14.21 -2.33 -5.57
C VAL A 32 15.74 -2.26 -5.73
N ILE A 33 16.25 -2.77 -6.84
CA ILE A 33 17.68 -2.82 -7.12
C ILE A 33 18.31 -1.43 -7.19
N ASN A 34 17.63 -0.48 -7.82
CA ASN A 34 18.17 0.85 -8.11
C ASN A 34 17.76 1.90 -7.06
N TRP A 35 17.08 1.52 -6.00
CA TRP A 35 16.53 2.47 -5.01
C TRP A 35 17.54 3.49 -4.54
N ASN A 36 18.73 3.04 -4.16
CA ASN A 36 19.77 3.92 -3.63
C ASN A 36 20.38 4.84 -4.71
N LYS A 37 20.18 4.55 -5.98
CA LYS A 37 20.64 5.38 -7.10
C LYS A 37 19.63 6.43 -7.51
N TYR A 38 18.36 6.29 -7.11
CA TYR A 38 17.31 7.22 -7.45
C TYR A 38 17.45 8.52 -6.64
N ASP A 39 17.10 9.64 -7.27
CA ASP A 39 16.98 10.90 -6.57
C ASP A 39 15.64 10.96 -5.78
N GLU A 40 15.44 12.03 -5.02
CA GLU A 40 14.23 12.17 -4.20
C GLU A 40 12.95 12.22 -5.04
N ASP A 41 12.99 12.85 -6.22
CA ASP A 41 11.83 12.95 -7.10
C ASP A 41 11.43 11.58 -7.66
N GLU A 42 12.41 10.76 -8.02
CA GLU A 42 12.17 9.40 -8.51
C GLU A 42 11.59 8.51 -7.40
N LYS A 43 12.12 8.62 -6.19
CA LYS A 43 11.60 7.90 -5.02
C LYS A 43 10.18 8.33 -4.68
N ASP A 44 9.92 9.64 -4.71
CA ASP A 44 8.58 10.18 -4.44
C ASP A 44 7.56 9.71 -5.48
N ALA A 45 7.95 9.61 -6.75
CA ALA A 45 7.09 9.11 -7.81
C ALA A 45 6.66 7.66 -7.54
N ILE A 46 7.59 6.82 -7.04
CA ILE A 46 7.30 5.44 -6.69
C ILE A 46 6.32 5.39 -5.50
N TRP A 47 6.57 6.20 -4.47
CA TRP A 47 5.64 6.31 -3.33
C TRP A 47 4.26 6.77 -3.78
N MET A 48 4.18 7.75 -4.67
CA MET A 48 2.90 8.27 -5.20
C MET A 48 2.13 7.18 -5.93
N ARG A 49 2.80 6.35 -6.71
CA ARG A 49 2.16 5.22 -7.39
C ARG A 49 1.57 4.24 -6.37
N LEU A 50 2.36 3.81 -5.38
CA LEU A 50 1.92 2.89 -4.35
C LEU A 50 0.75 3.47 -3.54
N GLU A 51 0.85 4.74 -3.19
CA GLU A 51 -0.19 5.47 -2.48
C GLU A 51 -1.48 5.55 -3.28
N SER A 52 -1.39 5.85 -4.57
CA SER A 52 -2.53 5.94 -5.47
C SER A 52 -3.28 4.60 -5.58
N LEU A 53 -2.54 3.48 -5.69
CA LEU A 53 -3.14 2.15 -5.76
C LEU A 53 -3.84 1.79 -4.45
N LYS A 54 -3.22 2.05 -3.31
CA LYS A 54 -3.83 1.81 -1.99
C LYS A 54 -5.09 2.64 -1.81
N THR A 55 -5.04 3.91 -2.22
CA THR A 55 -6.18 4.82 -2.16
C THR A 55 -7.36 4.28 -2.97
N GLN A 56 -7.09 3.83 -4.19
CA GLN A 56 -8.10 3.28 -5.08
C GLN A 56 -8.79 2.06 -4.46
N ILE A 57 -8.01 1.16 -3.88
CA ILE A 57 -8.53 -0.06 -3.25
C ILE A 57 -9.43 0.27 -2.07
N ILE A 58 -8.95 1.10 -1.15
CA ILE A 58 -9.68 1.44 0.08
C ILE A 58 -10.92 2.29 -0.23
N TYR A 59 -10.81 3.25 -1.15
CA TYR A 59 -11.93 4.11 -1.53
C TYR A 59 -13.17 3.30 -1.92
N SER A 60 -12.98 2.19 -2.61
CA SER A 60 -14.10 1.34 -3.05
C SER A 60 -14.79 0.60 -1.90
N LYS A 61 -14.15 0.47 -0.75
CA LYS A 61 -14.63 -0.33 0.38
C LYS A 61 -15.19 0.51 1.52
N ILE A 62 -14.80 1.77 1.61
CA ILE A 62 -15.16 2.66 2.72
C ILE A 62 -16.45 3.41 2.40
N LYS A 63 -17.39 3.37 3.35
CA LYS A 63 -18.64 4.14 3.28
C LYS A 63 -18.46 5.54 3.90
N LYS A 64 -17.80 5.62 5.05
CA LYS A 64 -17.63 6.85 5.81
C LYS A 64 -16.39 6.82 6.66
N ILE A 65 -15.72 7.98 6.75
CA ILE A 65 -14.55 8.18 7.62
C ILE A 65 -14.81 9.37 8.54
N ASN A 66 -14.55 9.20 9.84
CA ASN A 66 -14.46 10.31 10.78
C ASN A 66 -12.96 10.60 10.97
N SER A 67 -12.46 11.62 10.27
CA SER A 67 -11.04 11.95 10.22
C SER A 67 -10.43 12.26 11.59
N LYS A 68 -11.19 12.98 12.42
CA LYS A 68 -10.73 13.35 13.77
C LYS A 68 -10.58 12.11 14.65
N LYS A 69 -11.56 11.23 14.62
CA LYS A 69 -11.56 9.99 15.40
C LYS A 69 -10.43 9.07 14.95
N LEU A 70 -10.20 8.98 13.66
CA LEU A 70 -9.12 8.18 13.08
C LEU A 70 -7.74 8.69 13.57
N SER A 71 -7.46 9.97 13.40
CA SER A 71 -6.16 10.53 13.79
C SER A 71 -5.93 10.44 15.30
N THR A 72 -6.98 10.69 16.09
CA THR A 72 -6.91 10.59 17.57
C THR A 72 -6.59 9.17 18.00
N LYS A 73 -7.25 8.17 17.42
CA LYS A 73 -7.06 6.77 17.79
C LYS A 73 -5.67 6.26 17.39
N ILE A 74 -5.20 6.64 16.21
CA ILE A 74 -3.84 6.30 15.74
C ILE A 74 -2.78 6.84 16.70
N ALA A 75 -2.94 8.11 17.13
CA ALA A 75 -2.01 8.74 18.06
C ALA A 75 -2.10 8.12 19.45
N GLU A 76 -3.30 7.84 19.93
CA GLU A 76 -3.57 7.24 21.24
C GLU A 76 -2.90 5.87 21.39
N LEU A 77 -2.97 5.05 20.34
CA LEU A 77 -2.37 3.71 20.32
C LEU A 77 -0.91 3.70 19.87
N ASP A 78 -0.36 4.85 19.53
CA ASP A 78 1.02 5.00 19.03
C ASP A 78 1.34 4.02 17.89
N LEU A 79 0.44 3.95 16.92
CA LEU A 79 0.59 3.04 15.78
C LEU A 79 1.63 3.57 14.79
N LYS A 80 2.44 2.66 14.24
CA LYS A 80 3.50 2.98 13.28
C LYS A 80 2.91 3.14 11.88
N ILE A 81 2.19 4.24 11.69
CA ILE A 81 1.55 4.59 10.41
C ILE A 81 2.12 5.93 9.94
N LYS A 82 2.42 6.00 8.64
CA LYS A 82 2.92 7.21 8.01
C LYS A 82 1.78 8.21 7.86
N THR A 83 1.72 9.21 8.74
CA THR A 83 0.59 10.15 8.83
C THR A 83 0.61 11.26 7.78
N ASP A 84 1.69 11.42 7.02
CA ASP A 84 1.77 12.35 5.90
C ASP A 84 1.13 11.82 4.62
N LEU A 85 0.73 10.54 4.61
CA LEU A 85 -0.06 9.97 3.53
C LEU A 85 -1.54 10.33 3.70
N ASN A 86 -2.32 10.22 2.62
CA ASN A 86 -3.76 10.48 2.71
C ASN A 86 -4.46 9.45 3.61
N GLU A 87 -5.68 9.75 4.03
CA GLU A 87 -6.41 8.91 4.98
C GLU A 87 -6.67 7.49 4.47
N TYR A 88 -6.90 7.31 3.18
CA TYR A 88 -7.13 5.99 2.61
C TYR A 88 -5.89 5.11 2.72
N CYS A 89 -4.71 5.66 2.48
CA CYS A 89 -3.46 4.95 2.68
C CYS A 89 -3.22 4.63 4.15
N GLN A 90 -3.53 5.56 5.04
CA GLN A 90 -3.44 5.33 6.48
C GLN A 90 -4.35 4.17 6.90
N ILE A 91 -5.55 4.09 6.36
CA ILE A 91 -6.50 3.01 6.64
C ILE A 91 -5.98 1.67 6.11
N PHE A 92 -5.39 1.65 4.92
CA PHE A 92 -4.78 0.46 4.36
C PHE A 92 -3.72 -0.11 5.33
N ASP A 93 -2.82 0.75 5.77
CA ASP A 93 -1.74 0.37 6.69
C ASP A 93 -2.29 -0.01 8.07
N LEU A 94 -3.33 0.70 8.53
CA LEU A 94 -4.01 0.40 9.80
C LEU A 94 -4.58 -1.02 9.80
N ILE A 95 -5.28 -1.41 8.75
CA ILE A 95 -5.86 -2.76 8.64
C ILE A 95 -4.78 -3.82 8.76
N LYS A 96 -3.63 -3.61 8.12
CA LYS A 96 -2.50 -4.53 8.20
C LYS A 96 -1.96 -4.68 9.62
N LEU A 97 -1.95 -3.60 10.39
CA LEU A 97 -1.40 -3.60 11.74
C LEU A 97 -2.35 -4.19 12.79
N VAL A 98 -3.65 -3.94 12.65
CA VAL A 98 -4.61 -4.21 13.73
C VAL A 98 -5.59 -5.35 13.44
N SER A 99 -5.53 -5.98 12.28
CA SER A 99 -6.50 -7.01 11.87
C SER A 99 -6.58 -8.20 12.83
N GLU A 100 -5.51 -8.50 13.53
CA GLU A 100 -5.47 -9.59 14.51
C GLU A 100 -5.91 -9.14 15.93
N SER A 101 -5.88 -7.83 16.19
CA SER A 101 -6.13 -7.26 17.52
C SER A 101 -7.53 -6.69 17.69
N PHE A 102 -8.21 -6.36 16.60
CA PHE A 102 -9.55 -5.74 16.62
C PHE A 102 -10.49 -6.49 15.70
N GLU A 103 -11.75 -6.58 16.10
CA GLU A 103 -12.79 -7.23 15.29
C GLU A 103 -13.33 -6.28 14.21
N ASP A 104 -13.40 -4.98 14.52
CA ASP A 104 -13.86 -3.95 13.58
C ASP A 104 -13.11 -2.64 13.82
N LEU A 105 -13.35 -1.67 12.96
CA LEU A 105 -12.69 -0.37 13.01
C LEU A 105 -13.64 0.77 13.37
N SER A 106 -14.77 0.47 13.99
CA SER A 106 -15.73 1.50 14.40
C SER A 106 -15.13 2.50 15.38
N ASP A 107 -14.25 2.03 16.28
CA ASP A 107 -13.55 2.88 17.25
C ASP A 107 -12.56 3.85 16.57
N PHE A 108 -12.14 3.52 15.35
CA PHE A 108 -11.30 4.39 14.53
C PHE A 108 -12.11 5.33 13.65
N GLY A 109 -13.43 5.29 13.77
CA GLY A 109 -14.30 6.14 12.96
C GLY A 109 -14.46 5.69 11.51
N ILE A 110 -14.23 4.42 11.22
CA ILE A 110 -14.29 3.86 9.87
C ILE A 110 -15.53 2.97 9.74
N THR A 111 -16.33 3.23 8.70
CA THR A 111 -17.48 2.41 8.33
C THR A 111 -17.27 1.85 6.92
N PHE A 112 -17.40 0.55 6.78
CA PHE A 112 -17.28 -0.14 5.49
C PHE A 112 -18.68 -0.28 4.85
N HIS A 113 -18.70 -0.40 3.51
CA HIS A 113 -19.94 -0.73 2.80
C HIS A 113 -20.47 -2.10 3.19
N ASP A 114 -19.58 -3.08 3.39
CA ASP A 114 -19.93 -4.41 3.86
C ASP A 114 -19.84 -4.44 5.39
N GLU A 115 -20.98 -4.46 6.06
CA GLU A 115 -21.07 -4.46 7.52
C GLU A 115 -20.61 -5.78 8.14
N SER A 116 -20.58 -6.86 7.36
CA SER A 116 -20.15 -8.19 7.82
C SER A 116 -18.65 -8.45 7.63
N MET A 117 -17.88 -7.41 7.32
CA MET A 117 -16.47 -7.48 6.99
C MET A 117 -15.64 -8.08 8.14
N ASN A 118 -14.84 -9.11 7.81
CA ASN A 118 -13.83 -9.68 8.70
C ASN A 118 -12.48 -9.04 8.38
N LEU A 119 -11.82 -8.45 9.37
CA LEU A 119 -10.57 -7.71 9.15
C LEU A 119 -9.42 -8.58 8.66
N GLU A 120 -9.33 -9.84 9.10
CA GLU A 120 -8.27 -10.74 8.65
C GLU A 120 -8.44 -11.11 7.18
N ILE A 121 -9.68 -11.37 6.77
CA ILE A 121 -10.01 -11.62 5.35
C ILE A 121 -9.76 -10.36 4.53
N LEU A 122 -10.16 -9.20 5.05
CA LEU A 122 -9.94 -7.93 4.39
C LEU A 122 -8.45 -7.65 4.19
N LYS A 123 -7.63 -7.89 5.21
CA LYS A 123 -6.17 -7.74 5.11
C LYS A 123 -5.61 -8.55 3.95
N ARG A 124 -6.00 -9.80 3.85
CA ARG A 124 -5.57 -10.70 2.76
C ARG A 124 -6.03 -10.17 1.41
N ASP A 125 -7.28 -9.76 1.32
CA ASP A 125 -7.85 -9.23 0.07
C ASP A 125 -7.14 -7.95 -0.38
N LEU A 126 -6.81 -7.07 0.55
CA LEU A 126 -6.06 -5.84 0.26
C LEU A 126 -4.68 -6.15 -0.31
N GLU A 127 -3.97 -7.10 0.26
CA GLU A 127 -2.66 -7.52 -0.22
C GLU A 127 -2.75 -8.14 -1.62
N GLU A 128 -3.73 -8.99 -1.85
CA GLU A 128 -3.96 -9.62 -3.15
C GLU A 128 -4.34 -8.60 -4.22
N GLU A 129 -5.22 -7.66 -3.88
CA GLU A 129 -5.64 -6.61 -4.80
C GLU A 129 -4.49 -5.67 -5.17
N LEU A 130 -3.67 -5.29 -4.18
CA LEU A 130 -2.54 -4.41 -4.42
C LEU A 130 -1.49 -5.09 -5.29
N LEU A 131 -1.22 -6.37 -5.05
CA LEU A 131 -0.31 -7.15 -5.88
C LEU A 131 -0.85 -7.29 -7.31
N ALA A 132 -2.13 -7.61 -7.45
CA ALA A 132 -2.76 -7.76 -8.77
C ALA A 132 -2.72 -6.45 -9.57
N LEU A 133 -3.01 -5.31 -8.94
CA LEU A 133 -2.93 -4.00 -9.60
C LEU A 133 -1.48 -3.65 -9.98
N SER A 134 -0.53 -3.98 -9.11
CA SER A 134 0.89 -3.73 -9.37
C SER A 134 1.42 -4.60 -10.50
N ASP A 135 1.03 -5.87 -10.54
CA ASP A 135 1.38 -6.79 -11.64
C ASP A 135 0.77 -6.33 -12.97
N ALA A 136 -0.48 -5.89 -12.95
CA ALA A 136 -1.15 -5.38 -14.15
C ALA A 136 -0.46 -4.11 -14.67
N HIS A 137 -0.07 -3.23 -13.77
CA HIS A 137 0.66 -2.00 -14.10
C HIS A 137 2.03 -2.33 -14.74
N TYR A 138 2.76 -3.26 -14.13
CA TYR A 138 4.04 -3.72 -14.65
C TYR A 138 3.88 -4.31 -16.06
N SER A 139 2.92 -5.20 -16.25
CA SER A 139 2.68 -5.84 -17.53
C SER A 139 2.31 -4.82 -18.62
N MET A 140 1.46 -3.86 -18.28
CA MET A 140 1.00 -2.86 -19.25
C MET A 140 2.14 -1.93 -19.71
N TYR A 141 2.99 -1.47 -18.79
CA TYR A 141 3.96 -0.41 -19.08
C TYR A 141 5.39 -0.92 -19.32
N PHE A 142 5.73 -2.09 -18.83
CA PHE A 142 7.11 -2.57 -18.89
C PHE A 142 7.29 -3.92 -19.58
N LYS A 143 6.34 -4.82 -19.47
CA LYS A 143 6.44 -6.17 -20.04
C LYS A 143 5.75 -6.28 -21.40
N ASP A 144 4.45 -5.98 -21.49
CA ASP A 144 3.67 -6.15 -22.70
C ASP A 144 4.19 -5.35 -23.91
N PRO A 145 4.64 -4.08 -23.74
CA PRO A 145 5.26 -3.36 -24.85
C PRO A 145 6.53 -4.02 -25.39
N LEU A 146 7.29 -4.67 -24.53
CA LEU A 146 8.51 -5.39 -24.92
C LEU A 146 8.18 -6.70 -25.65
N GLU A 147 7.17 -7.41 -25.20
CA GLU A 147 6.71 -8.65 -25.85
C GLU A 147 6.10 -8.38 -27.22
N GLN A 148 5.36 -7.29 -27.35
CA GLN A 148 4.78 -6.88 -28.65
C GLN A 148 5.85 -6.56 -29.68
N LYS A 149 7.02 -6.09 -29.27
CA LYS A 149 8.15 -5.83 -30.19
C LYS A 149 8.87 -7.09 -30.63
N LYS A 150 8.65 -8.21 -29.98
CA LYS A 150 9.27 -9.50 -30.30
C LYS A 150 8.43 -10.38 -31.23
N ALA A 151 7.21 -9.98 -31.46
CA ALA A 151 6.31 -10.72 -32.33
C ALA A 151 6.60 -10.51 -33.83
#